data_89e2d726d55ee8937651e249dd358123
#
_entry.id   89e2d726d55ee8937651e249dd358123
#
_cell.length_a   1.000
_cell.length_b   1.000
_cell.length_c   1.000
_cell.angle_alpha   90.00
_cell.angle_beta   90.00
_cell.angle_gamma   90.00
#
_symmetry.space_group_name_H-M   'P 1'
#
loop_
_entity.id
_entity.type
_entity.pdbx_description
1 polymer ?
#
loop_
_entity_poly.entity_id
_entity_poly.type
_entity_poly.pdbx_seq_one_letter_code
_entity_poly.pdbx_strand_id
1 'polypeptide(L)'
;PPEPNGYLHLGHAKAICLGWGIAQENSASGSEFHLRFDDTNPSKEEQEYVDSIQEDVKWLGCDWGKHLYFASNYFEFFYDCAMHLIEEGKAFVDEQSPDEIRAAHGTVAEMGTESPYRDRSIEENVNLFKKMRSGDFGNGEAVLRAKIDMASPNMHMRDPIIYRVLHETHHNTGDKWCIY
;
A
#
# COMPACT_ATOMS: atom_id res chain seq x y z
N PRO A 1 -7.67 -7.62 -4.89
CA PRO A 1 -8.23 -7.14 -3.63
C PRO A 1 -8.89 -5.79 -3.84
N PRO A 2 -10.10 -5.57 -3.34
CA PRO A 2 -10.77 -4.27 -3.41
C PRO A 2 -10.21 -3.31 -2.36
N GLU A 3 -10.07 -2.03 -2.72
CA GLU A 3 -9.95 -0.92 -1.78
C GLU A 3 -11.39 -0.55 -1.37
N PRO A 4 -11.74 -0.50 -0.05
CA PRO A 4 -13.12 -0.24 0.38
C PRO A 4 -13.46 1.26 0.35
N ASN A 5 -13.37 1.86 -0.84
CA ASN A 5 -13.60 3.28 -1.12
C ASN A 5 -14.76 3.56 -2.07
N GLY A 6 -15.60 2.56 -2.34
CA GLY A 6 -16.76 2.64 -3.22
C GLY A 6 -17.44 1.31 -3.46
N TYR A 7 -18.60 1.36 -4.11
CA TYR A 7 -19.37 0.18 -4.49
C TYR A 7 -18.74 -0.60 -5.66
N LEU A 8 -19.03 -1.91 -5.72
CA LEU A 8 -18.56 -2.73 -6.82
C LEU A 8 -19.29 -2.36 -8.13
N HIS A 9 -18.62 -2.61 -9.23
CA HIS A 9 -19.18 -2.49 -10.58
C HIS A 9 -18.91 -3.78 -11.40
N LEU A 10 -19.45 -3.85 -12.60
CA LEU A 10 -19.37 -5.04 -13.46
C LEU A 10 -17.93 -5.55 -13.70
N GLY A 11 -16.95 -4.64 -13.74
CA GLY A 11 -15.53 -5.02 -13.87
C GLY A 11 -15.03 -5.80 -12.67
N HIS A 12 -15.45 -5.42 -11.47
CA HIS A 12 -15.15 -6.17 -10.24
C HIS A 12 -15.86 -7.54 -10.25
N ALA A 13 -17.15 -7.60 -10.61
CA ALA A 13 -17.91 -8.85 -10.70
C ALA A 13 -17.22 -9.85 -11.65
N LYS A 14 -16.73 -9.39 -12.81
CA LYS A 14 -15.95 -10.22 -13.74
C LYS A 14 -14.71 -10.83 -13.07
N ALA A 15 -13.93 -10.04 -12.37
CA ALA A 15 -12.70 -10.49 -11.70
C ALA A 15 -13.00 -11.47 -10.56
N ILE A 16 -14.06 -11.21 -9.78
CA ILE A 16 -14.52 -12.05 -8.68
C ILE A 16 -14.97 -13.41 -9.22
N CYS A 17 -15.86 -13.42 -10.22
CA CYS A 17 -16.39 -14.66 -10.81
C CYS A 17 -15.28 -15.49 -11.49
N LEU A 18 -14.30 -14.82 -12.13
CA LEU A 18 -13.16 -15.53 -12.71
C LEU A 18 -12.30 -16.19 -11.64
N GLY A 19 -11.95 -15.45 -10.58
CA GLY A 19 -11.13 -15.98 -9.47
C GLY A 19 -11.85 -17.13 -8.75
N TRP A 20 -13.16 -16.97 -8.50
CA TRP A 20 -14.01 -18.00 -7.90
C TRP A 20 -14.08 -19.25 -8.79
N GLY A 21 -14.37 -19.10 -10.08
CA GLY A 21 -14.48 -20.21 -11.03
C GLY A 21 -13.20 -21.03 -11.10
N ILE A 22 -12.03 -20.36 -11.21
CA ILE A 22 -10.73 -21.04 -11.21
C ILE A 22 -10.49 -21.80 -9.90
N ALA A 23 -10.82 -21.21 -8.75
CA ALA A 23 -10.68 -21.89 -7.46
C ALA A 23 -11.57 -23.13 -7.38
N GLN A 24 -12.83 -23.06 -7.87
CA GLN A 24 -13.75 -24.20 -7.89
C GLN A 24 -13.29 -25.31 -8.82
N GLU A 25 -12.85 -24.99 -10.04
CA GLU A 25 -12.33 -25.97 -11.00
C GLU A 25 -11.10 -26.72 -10.47
N ASN A 26 -10.32 -26.09 -9.62
CA ASN A 26 -9.09 -26.66 -9.03
C ASN A 26 -9.25 -27.05 -7.56
N SER A 27 -10.46 -27.14 -7.04
CA SER A 27 -10.74 -27.47 -5.63
C SER A 27 -10.17 -28.81 -5.19
N ALA A 28 -10.15 -29.83 -6.08
CA ALA A 28 -9.51 -31.13 -5.83
C ALA A 28 -8.00 -31.04 -5.58
N SER A 29 -7.34 -29.97 -6.05
CA SER A 29 -5.93 -29.67 -5.82
C SER A 29 -5.70 -28.79 -4.60
N GLY A 30 -6.74 -28.50 -3.79
CA GLY A 30 -6.66 -27.67 -2.59
C GLY A 30 -6.66 -26.17 -2.87
N SER A 31 -7.15 -25.72 -4.04
CA SER A 31 -7.33 -24.30 -4.34
C SER A 31 -8.40 -23.69 -3.46
N GLU A 32 -8.14 -22.49 -2.96
CA GLU A 32 -9.03 -21.72 -2.09
C GLU A 32 -9.30 -20.34 -2.70
N PHE A 33 -10.48 -19.78 -2.42
CA PHE A 33 -10.85 -18.42 -2.79
C PHE A 33 -10.76 -17.51 -1.56
N HIS A 34 -9.99 -16.43 -1.67
CA HIS A 34 -9.76 -15.50 -0.58
C HIS A 34 -10.35 -14.13 -0.92
N LEU A 35 -10.98 -13.49 0.04
CA LEU A 35 -11.36 -12.07 -0.01
C LEU A 35 -10.39 -11.29 0.85
N ARG A 36 -9.61 -10.39 0.23
CA ARG A 36 -8.71 -9.48 0.94
C ARG A 36 -9.08 -8.04 0.63
N PHE A 37 -9.31 -7.25 1.64
CA PHE A 37 -9.45 -5.81 1.50
C PHE A 37 -8.07 -5.15 1.50
N ASP A 38 -7.88 -4.21 0.57
CA ASP A 38 -6.70 -3.33 0.52
C ASP A 38 -7.06 -2.03 1.23
N ASP A 39 -7.14 -2.12 2.55
CA ASP A 39 -7.55 -1.04 3.45
C ASP A 39 -6.31 -0.32 4.03
N THR A 40 -5.51 0.28 3.15
CA THR A 40 -4.28 0.97 3.53
C THR A 40 -4.39 2.49 3.54
N ASN A 41 -5.53 3.05 3.13
CA ASN A 41 -5.73 4.50 3.03
C ASN A 41 -6.87 5.00 3.93
N PRO A 42 -6.58 5.40 5.19
CA PRO A 42 -7.61 5.75 6.17
C PRO A 42 -8.52 6.91 5.76
N SER A 43 -8.09 7.77 4.84
CA SER A 43 -8.87 8.95 4.44
C SER A 43 -9.99 8.66 3.42
N LYS A 44 -10.10 7.43 2.91
CA LYS A 44 -11.04 7.09 1.84
C LYS A 44 -11.88 5.85 2.13
N GLU A 45 -11.56 5.12 3.16
CA GLU A 45 -12.12 3.81 3.44
C GLU A 45 -13.24 3.92 4.47
N GLU A 46 -14.37 3.30 4.16
CA GLU A 46 -15.55 3.34 5.01
C GLU A 46 -16.09 1.93 5.24
N GLN A 47 -16.55 1.68 6.46
CA GLN A 47 -17.12 0.38 6.85
C GLN A 47 -18.32 -0.01 5.96
N GLU A 48 -19.09 0.97 5.50
CA GLU A 48 -20.22 0.75 4.57
C GLU A 48 -19.77 0.01 3.31
N TYR A 49 -18.63 0.39 2.72
CA TYR A 49 -18.11 -0.28 1.52
C TYR A 49 -17.57 -1.67 1.81
N VAL A 50 -16.96 -1.87 2.98
CA VAL A 50 -16.54 -3.22 3.42
C VAL A 50 -17.74 -4.17 3.49
N ASP A 51 -18.83 -3.72 4.08
CA ASP A 51 -20.04 -4.52 4.25
C ASP A 51 -20.72 -4.78 2.89
N SER A 52 -20.91 -3.73 2.08
CA SER A 52 -21.50 -3.84 0.74
C SER A 52 -20.70 -4.77 -0.18
N ILE A 53 -19.38 -4.69 -0.19
CA ILE A 53 -18.53 -5.56 -1.01
C ILE A 53 -18.71 -7.03 -0.59
N GLN A 54 -18.79 -7.32 0.70
CA GLN A 54 -19.01 -8.68 1.17
C GLN A 54 -20.40 -9.20 0.76
N GLU A 55 -21.44 -8.36 0.85
CA GLU A 55 -22.78 -8.71 0.39
C GLU A 55 -22.81 -8.99 -1.12
N ASP A 56 -22.17 -8.13 -1.91
CA ASP A 56 -22.11 -8.29 -3.38
C ASP A 56 -21.37 -9.56 -3.80
N VAL A 57 -20.24 -9.90 -3.14
CA VAL A 57 -19.50 -11.14 -3.42
C VAL A 57 -20.37 -12.36 -3.13
N LYS A 58 -21.11 -12.37 -2.01
CA LYS A 58 -22.07 -13.45 -1.68
C LYS A 58 -23.23 -13.49 -2.65
N TRP A 59 -23.76 -12.34 -3.04
CA TRP A 59 -24.84 -12.25 -4.03
C TRP A 59 -24.44 -12.84 -5.39
N LEU A 60 -23.18 -12.69 -5.79
CA LEU A 60 -22.61 -13.34 -6.97
C LEU A 60 -22.46 -14.86 -6.82
N GLY A 61 -22.78 -15.43 -5.66
CA GLY A 61 -22.64 -16.86 -5.38
C GLY A 61 -21.21 -17.28 -5.02
N CYS A 62 -20.33 -16.31 -4.72
CA CYS A 62 -18.95 -16.58 -4.35
C CYS A 62 -18.80 -16.58 -2.83
N ASP A 63 -18.09 -17.58 -2.27
CA ASP A 63 -17.86 -17.70 -0.83
C ASP A 63 -16.37 -17.88 -0.55
N TRP A 64 -15.86 -17.03 0.35
CA TRP A 64 -14.48 -17.09 0.81
C TRP A 64 -14.28 -17.92 2.08
N GLY A 65 -15.36 -18.47 2.66
CA GLY A 65 -15.32 -19.24 3.91
C GLY A 65 -14.66 -18.48 5.04
N LYS A 66 -13.53 -19.00 5.54
CA LYS A 66 -12.73 -18.38 6.61
C LYS A 66 -11.66 -17.40 6.10
N HIS A 67 -11.52 -17.24 4.79
CA HIS A 67 -10.42 -16.52 4.16
C HIS A 67 -10.78 -15.05 3.87
N LEU A 68 -11.13 -14.32 4.93
CA LEU A 68 -11.34 -12.88 4.92
C LEU A 68 -10.13 -12.20 5.56
N TYR A 69 -9.50 -11.29 4.84
CA TYR A 69 -8.27 -10.60 5.27
C TYR A 69 -8.38 -9.10 5.02
N PHE A 70 -7.69 -8.34 5.87
CA PHE A 70 -7.51 -6.90 5.74
C PHE A 70 -6.02 -6.59 5.71
N ALA A 71 -5.58 -5.72 4.81
CA ALA A 71 -4.18 -5.30 4.75
C ALA A 71 -3.73 -4.64 6.06
N SER A 72 -4.62 -3.89 6.70
CA SER A 72 -4.38 -3.25 7.99
C SER A 72 -4.05 -4.21 9.15
N ASN A 73 -4.47 -5.48 9.07
CA ASN A 73 -4.10 -6.50 10.06
C ASN A 73 -2.60 -6.86 10.01
N TYR A 74 -1.93 -6.48 8.93
CA TYR A 74 -0.51 -6.77 8.69
C TYR A 74 0.38 -5.53 8.77
N PHE A 75 -0.10 -4.40 9.24
CA PHE A 75 0.67 -3.15 9.28
C PHE A 75 1.97 -3.27 10.09
N GLU A 76 1.97 -4.02 11.20
CA GLU A 76 3.21 -4.28 11.95
C GLU A 76 4.23 -5.04 11.10
N PHE A 77 3.78 -6.09 10.41
CA PHE A 77 4.63 -6.87 9.51
C PHE A 77 5.14 -6.02 8.33
N PHE A 78 4.31 -5.17 7.75
CA PHE A 78 4.74 -4.26 6.68
C PHE A 78 5.78 -3.25 7.18
N TYR A 79 5.61 -2.75 8.41
CA TYR A 79 6.60 -1.88 9.03
C TYR A 79 7.94 -2.59 9.22
N ASP A 80 7.94 -3.82 9.70
CA ASP A 80 9.15 -4.63 9.86
C ASP A 80 9.83 -4.90 8.50
N CYS A 81 9.05 -5.18 7.46
CA CYS A 81 9.57 -5.33 6.10
C CYS A 81 10.19 -4.03 5.57
N ALA A 82 9.56 -2.88 5.82
CA ALA A 82 10.10 -1.58 5.43
C ALA A 82 11.40 -1.25 6.19
N MET A 83 11.44 -1.56 7.49
CA MET A 83 12.67 -1.41 8.30
C MET A 83 13.80 -2.26 7.74
N HIS A 84 13.51 -3.52 7.38
CA HIS A 84 14.49 -4.40 6.76
C HIS A 84 15.01 -3.85 5.42
N LEU A 85 14.15 -3.26 4.58
CA LEU A 85 14.60 -2.61 3.34
C LEU A 85 15.53 -1.43 3.60
N ILE A 86 15.30 -0.66 4.67
CA ILE A 86 16.19 0.43 5.07
C ILE A 86 17.55 -0.14 5.52
N GLU A 87 17.56 -1.17 6.36
CA GLU A 87 18.76 -1.83 6.87
C GLU A 87 19.63 -2.44 5.75
N GLU A 88 18.97 -2.92 4.67
CA GLU A 88 19.62 -3.41 3.46
C GLU A 88 20.06 -2.28 2.49
N GLY A 89 19.82 -1.01 2.84
CA GLY A 89 20.11 0.14 1.97
C GLY A 89 19.23 0.22 0.71
N LYS A 90 18.07 -0.43 0.73
CA LYS A 90 17.11 -0.51 -0.39
C LYS A 90 15.92 0.44 -0.24
N ALA A 91 15.87 1.22 0.83
CA ALA A 91 14.90 2.28 1.04
C ALA A 91 15.54 3.46 1.78
N PHE A 92 14.99 4.65 1.59
CA PHE A 92 15.45 5.89 2.22
C PHE A 92 14.28 6.81 2.54
N VAL A 93 14.42 7.61 3.59
CA VAL A 93 13.47 8.65 3.96
C VAL A 93 13.77 9.90 3.13
N ASP A 94 12.73 10.41 2.46
CA ASP A 94 12.79 11.60 1.62
C ASP A 94 11.94 12.70 2.23
N GLU A 95 12.55 13.85 2.48
CA GLU A 95 11.91 15.05 3.06
C GLU A 95 11.63 16.11 1.98
N GLN A 96 11.68 15.74 0.70
CA GLN A 96 11.20 16.60 -0.38
C GLN A 96 9.67 16.74 -0.32
N SER A 97 9.20 17.93 -0.66
CA SER A 97 7.77 18.18 -0.83
C SER A 97 7.17 17.32 -1.96
N PRO A 98 5.86 17.07 -1.95
CA PRO A 98 5.19 16.35 -3.03
C PRO A 98 5.43 16.93 -4.43
N ASP A 99 5.57 18.25 -4.54
CA ASP A 99 5.81 18.93 -5.81
C ASP A 99 7.26 18.73 -6.29
N GLU A 100 8.23 18.76 -5.39
CA GLU A 100 9.63 18.44 -5.71
C GLU A 100 9.79 16.99 -6.15
N ILE A 101 9.17 16.04 -5.45
CA ILE A 101 9.17 14.63 -5.84
C ILE A 101 8.54 14.45 -7.21
N ARG A 102 7.39 15.12 -7.48
CA ARG A 102 6.73 15.06 -8.79
C ARG A 102 7.61 15.64 -9.89
N ALA A 103 8.25 16.77 -9.65
CA ALA A 103 9.16 17.39 -10.62
C ALA A 103 10.39 16.51 -10.90
N ALA A 104 10.96 15.89 -9.85
CA ALA A 104 12.10 14.99 -9.98
C ALA A 104 11.77 13.65 -10.67
N HIS A 105 10.50 13.24 -10.71
CA HIS A 105 10.09 11.95 -11.27
C HIS A 105 10.30 11.84 -12.80
N GLY A 106 10.40 12.99 -13.51
CA GLY A 106 10.55 13.05 -14.94
C GLY A 106 9.28 12.70 -15.73
N THR A 107 9.43 12.35 -16.98
CA THR A 107 8.34 11.99 -17.89
C THR A 107 8.62 10.64 -18.57
N VAL A 108 7.72 10.16 -19.42
CA VAL A 108 7.96 8.95 -20.24
C VAL A 108 9.17 9.13 -21.17
N ALA A 109 9.43 10.38 -21.61
CA ALA A 109 10.54 10.71 -22.52
C ALA A 109 11.82 11.17 -21.81
N GLU A 110 11.73 11.55 -20.54
CA GLU A 110 12.83 12.11 -19.76
C GLU A 110 13.03 11.28 -18.49
N MET A 111 14.27 10.95 -18.20
CA MET A 111 14.63 10.26 -16.95
C MET A 111 14.33 11.13 -15.72
N GLY A 112 14.07 10.49 -14.60
CA GLY A 112 13.97 11.18 -13.33
C GLY A 112 15.34 11.60 -12.79
N THR A 113 15.30 12.48 -11.77
CA THR A 113 16.47 12.95 -11.03
C THR A 113 16.45 12.35 -9.65
N GLU A 114 17.60 11.90 -9.16
CA GLU A 114 17.72 11.34 -7.81
C GLU A 114 17.46 12.39 -6.74
N SER A 115 16.84 11.97 -5.64
CA SER A 115 16.65 12.81 -4.46
C SER A 115 18.00 13.14 -3.78
N PRO A 116 18.19 14.35 -3.25
CA PRO A 116 19.38 14.68 -2.45
C PRO A 116 19.50 13.84 -1.17
N TYR A 117 18.41 13.20 -0.74
CA TYR A 117 18.35 12.34 0.46
C TYR A 117 18.61 10.86 0.17
N ARG A 118 18.75 10.49 -1.10
CA ARG A 118 18.86 9.11 -1.56
C ARG A 118 20.06 8.35 -0.97
N ASP A 119 21.18 9.05 -0.77
CA ASP A 119 22.43 8.46 -0.26
C ASP A 119 22.68 8.73 1.22
N ARG A 120 21.61 9.06 1.97
CA ARG A 120 21.65 9.19 3.42
C ARG A 120 22.06 7.86 4.08
N SER A 121 22.76 7.92 5.20
CA SER A 121 23.23 6.72 5.91
C SER A 121 22.06 5.83 6.37
N ILE A 122 22.31 4.53 6.49
CA ILE A 122 21.32 3.56 7.00
C ILE A 122 20.85 3.95 8.40
N GLU A 123 21.77 4.30 9.29
CA GLU A 123 21.46 4.69 10.66
C GLU A 123 20.54 5.91 10.73
N GLU A 124 20.78 6.92 9.91
CA GLU A 124 19.95 8.12 9.82
C GLU A 124 18.55 7.78 9.29
N ASN A 125 18.45 6.97 8.22
CA ASN A 125 17.17 6.54 7.68
C ASN A 125 16.36 5.72 8.69
N VAL A 126 16.98 4.81 9.44
CA VAL A 126 16.34 4.06 10.53
C VAL A 126 15.77 5.01 11.59
N ASN A 127 16.54 5.99 12.00
CA ASN A 127 16.11 6.97 13.01
C ASN A 127 14.95 7.84 12.50
N LEU A 128 15.01 8.30 11.24
CA LEU A 128 13.96 9.10 10.63
C LEU A 128 12.68 8.28 10.43
N PHE A 129 12.77 7.04 9.99
CA PHE A 129 11.58 6.19 9.81
C PHE A 129 10.88 5.88 11.16
N LYS A 130 11.65 5.70 12.25
CA LYS A 130 11.08 5.61 13.60
C LYS A 130 10.36 6.90 13.99
N LYS A 131 10.91 8.07 13.67
CA LYS A 131 10.27 9.37 13.90
C LYS A 131 9.00 9.55 13.06
N MET A 132 8.99 9.06 11.81
CA MET A 132 7.75 9.03 11.01
C MET A 132 6.66 8.23 11.72
N ARG A 133 6.98 7.06 12.25
CA ARG A 133 6.02 6.22 12.99
C ARG A 133 5.56 6.85 14.31
N SER A 134 6.44 7.56 15.03
CA SER A 134 6.09 8.21 16.30
C SER A 134 5.23 9.47 16.12
N GLY A 135 5.06 9.94 14.88
CA GLY A 135 4.27 11.14 14.58
C GLY A 135 5.03 12.45 14.72
N ASP A 136 6.37 12.41 14.70
CA ASP A 136 7.21 13.61 14.81
C ASP A 136 7.21 14.44 13.52
N PHE A 137 6.68 13.92 12.42
CA PHE A 137 6.51 14.62 11.14
C PHE A 137 5.04 14.94 10.88
N GLY A 138 4.78 16.08 10.28
CA GLY A 138 3.46 16.46 9.78
C GLY A 138 3.11 15.75 8.45
N ASN A 139 1.84 15.85 8.06
CA ASN A 139 1.36 15.30 6.78
C ASN A 139 2.16 15.85 5.61
N GLY A 140 2.76 14.97 4.82
CA GLY A 140 3.52 15.34 3.62
C GLY A 140 4.93 15.86 3.86
N GLU A 141 5.42 15.91 5.10
CA GLU A 141 6.78 16.37 5.42
C GLU A 141 7.85 15.30 5.17
N ALA A 142 7.48 14.02 5.23
CA ALA A 142 8.40 12.93 4.95
C ALA A 142 7.67 11.74 4.33
N VAL A 143 8.39 11.03 3.45
CA VAL A 143 7.96 9.76 2.85
C VAL A 143 9.10 8.75 2.90
N LEU A 144 8.78 7.46 2.92
CA LEU A 144 9.75 6.41 2.66
C LEU A 144 9.67 6.01 1.20
N ARG A 145 10.81 5.99 0.50
CA ARG A 145 10.91 5.58 -0.90
C ARG A 145 11.76 4.33 -1.04
N ALA A 146 11.37 3.43 -1.92
CA ALA A 146 12.24 2.34 -2.33
C ALA A 146 13.37 2.88 -3.22
N LYS A 147 14.60 2.39 -3.02
CA LYS A 147 15.78 2.78 -3.80
C LYS A 147 15.95 1.80 -4.96
N ILE A 148 15.45 2.20 -6.16
CA ILE A 148 15.45 1.34 -7.35
C ILE A 148 16.27 1.98 -8.48
N ASP A 149 15.62 2.73 -9.39
CA ASP A 149 16.29 3.32 -10.55
C ASP A 149 15.48 4.50 -11.11
N MET A 150 15.99 5.72 -10.94
CA MET A 150 15.36 6.93 -11.46
C MET A 150 15.46 7.07 -12.98
N ALA A 151 16.31 6.27 -13.65
CA ALA A 151 16.41 6.23 -15.12
C ALA A 151 15.49 5.17 -15.76
N SER A 152 14.75 4.39 -14.97
CA SER A 152 13.89 3.32 -15.48
C SER A 152 12.87 3.85 -16.50
N PRO A 153 12.68 3.16 -17.64
CA PRO A 153 11.61 3.48 -18.59
C PRO A 153 10.22 3.22 -17.99
N ASN A 154 10.12 2.32 -17.00
CA ASN A 154 8.91 2.14 -16.21
C ASN A 154 8.90 3.16 -15.08
N MET A 155 8.06 4.18 -15.19
CA MET A 155 7.96 5.25 -14.20
C MET A 155 7.63 4.73 -12.78
N HIS A 156 6.90 3.63 -12.65
CA HIS A 156 6.59 3.02 -11.34
C HIS A 156 7.83 2.45 -10.62
N MET A 157 8.94 2.29 -11.32
CA MET A 157 10.21 1.81 -10.76
C MET A 157 11.18 2.95 -10.41
N ARG A 158 10.76 4.21 -10.57
CA ARG A 158 11.57 5.39 -10.26
C ARG A 158 11.43 5.77 -8.79
N ASP A 159 12.11 5.05 -7.93
CA ASP A 159 12.12 5.23 -6.47
C ASP A 159 10.72 5.53 -5.88
N PRO A 160 9.77 4.59 -5.99
CA PRO A 160 8.39 4.79 -5.60
C PRO A 160 8.25 5.03 -4.10
N ILE A 161 7.24 5.82 -3.71
CA ILE A 161 6.84 6.01 -2.33
C ILE A 161 6.18 4.72 -1.84
N ILE A 162 6.66 4.18 -0.71
CA ILE A 162 6.13 3.00 -0.05
C ILE A 162 5.50 3.29 1.32
N TYR A 163 5.84 4.44 1.94
CA TYR A 163 5.16 4.98 3.12
C TYR A 163 5.08 6.50 3.05
N ARG A 164 4.00 7.05 3.56
CA ARG A 164 3.79 8.49 3.76
C ARG A 164 3.29 8.76 5.18
N VAL A 165 3.58 9.92 5.72
CA VAL A 165 2.99 10.40 6.97
C VAL A 165 1.58 10.89 6.70
N LEU A 166 0.61 10.36 7.46
CA LEU A 166 -0.79 10.74 7.38
C LEU A 166 -1.45 10.58 8.77
N HIS A 167 -1.78 11.68 9.41
CA HIS A 167 -2.45 11.71 10.71
C HIS A 167 -3.97 11.63 10.53
N GLU A 168 -4.46 10.41 10.31
CA GLU A 168 -5.87 10.09 10.12
C GLU A 168 -6.24 8.85 10.93
N THR A 169 -7.44 8.83 11.51
CA THR A 169 -7.95 7.66 12.22
C THR A 169 -8.34 6.57 11.23
N HIS A 170 -7.72 5.40 11.34
CA HIS A 170 -8.02 4.25 10.49
C HIS A 170 -9.22 3.46 11.03
N HIS A 171 -10.17 3.04 10.17
CA HIS A 171 -11.39 2.35 10.57
C HIS A 171 -11.17 1.06 11.38
N ASN A 172 -10.07 0.32 11.10
CA ASN A 172 -9.75 -0.94 11.76
C ASN A 172 -8.69 -0.81 12.86
N THR A 173 -7.69 0.07 12.71
CA THR A 173 -6.56 0.19 13.65
C THR A 173 -6.62 1.43 14.54
N GLY A 174 -7.61 2.32 14.34
CA GLY A 174 -7.74 3.57 15.09
C GLY A 174 -6.54 4.49 14.87
N ASP A 175 -6.08 5.12 15.93
CA ASP A 175 -4.96 6.09 15.93
C ASP A 175 -3.58 5.43 16.16
N LYS A 176 -3.48 4.10 16.00
CA LYS A 176 -2.22 3.37 16.24
C LYS A 176 -1.12 3.74 15.24
N TRP A 177 -1.50 4.13 14.03
CA TRP A 177 -0.60 4.44 12.93
C TRP A 177 -0.77 5.87 12.46
N CYS A 178 0.32 6.50 12.07
CA CYS A 178 0.38 7.80 11.41
C CYS A 178 1.24 7.74 10.14
N ILE A 179 1.58 6.53 9.71
CA ILE A 179 2.26 6.23 8.44
C ILE A 179 1.52 5.10 7.72
N TYR A 180 1.29 5.28 6.44
CA TYR A 180 0.52 4.39 5.59
C TYR A 180 1.15 4.26 4.19
#